data_83819dee2d2ccd7fec5a6257faad7fa2
#
_entry.id   83819dee2d2ccd7fec5a6257faad7fa2
#
_cell.length_a   1.000
_cell.length_b   1.000
_cell.length_c   1.000
_cell.angle_alpha   90.00
_cell.angle_beta   90.00
_cell.angle_gamma   90.00
#
_symmetry.space_group_name_H-M   'P 1'
#
loop_
_entity.id
_entity.type
_entity.pdbx_description
1 polymer ?
#
loop_
_entity_poly.entity_id
_entity_poly.type
_entity_poly.pdbx_seq_one_letter_code
_entity_poly.pdbx_strand_id
1 'polypeptide(L)'
;VVEISRLYAGQGVFAEDLIGEGNVAAATAVTMLECVEDISEVESFIGKMIMDAMEELVSEDSSSRQIDENVLERVNEVNDKAKELYDSLLRKVIVKEVADELGITEGEVREAVKFSADSIAYINVLED
;
A
#
# COMPACT_ATOMS: atom_id res chain seq x y z
N VAL A 1 -7.70 5.96 -0.68
CA VAL A 1 -6.23 6.15 -0.60
C VAL A 1 -5.50 4.84 -0.87
N VAL A 2 -5.86 3.76 -0.17
CA VAL A 2 -5.20 2.45 -0.34
C VAL A 2 -5.30 1.94 -1.77
N GLU A 3 -6.48 2.02 -2.39
CA GLU A 3 -6.66 1.58 -3.77
C GLU A 3 -5.85 2.42 -4.76
N ILE A 4 -5.77 3.73 -4.54
CA ILE A 4 -4.95 4.60 -5.38
C ILE A 4 -3.47 4.25 -5.22
N SER A 5 -3.03 3.92 -4.00
CA SER A 5 -1.63 3.54 -3.76
C SER A 5 -1.19 2.32 -4.55
N ARG A 6 -2.11 1.44 -4.91
CA ARG A 6 -1.81 0.27 -5.74
C ARG A 6 -1.29 0.63 -7.13
N LEU A 7 -1.72 1.78 -7.65
CA LEU A 7 -1.26 2.27 -8.96
C LEU A 7 0.24 2.60 -8.95
N TYR A 8 0.77 2.92 -7.79
CA TYR A 8 2.15 3.34 -7.61
C TYR A 8 3.01 2.29 -6.88
N ALA A 9 2.42 1.18 -6.48
CA ALA A 9 3.15 0.09 -5.83
C ALA A 9 4.16 -0.51 -6.80
N GLY A 10 5.29 -0.97 -6.27
CA GLY A 10 6.34 -1.59 -7.07
C GLY A 10 7.29 -0.62 -7.74
N GLN A 11 7.18 0.68 -7.48
CA GLN A 11 8.07 1.71 -8.05
C GLN A 11 9.18 2.15 -7.09
N GLY A 12 9.50 1.31 -6.10
CA GLY A 12 10.60 1.57 -5.18
C GLY A 12 10.24 2.38 -3.96
N VAL A 13 8.97 2.73 -3.78
CA VAL A 13 8.47 3.46 -2.62
C VAL A 13 7.69 2.50 -1.72
N PHE A 14 7.88 2.61 -0.41
CA PHE A 14 7.11 1.81 0.54
C PHE A 14 5.63 2.15 0.48
N ALA A 15 4.77 1.12 0.49
CA ALA A 15 3.33 1.31 0.45
C ALA A 15 2.83 2.17 1.63
N GLU A 16 3.42 2.01 2.80
CA GLU A 16 3.09 2.82 3.98
C GLU A 16 3.33 4.31 3.74
N ASP A 17 4.42 4.66 3.06
CA ASP A 17 4.74 6.05 2.74
C ASP A 17 3.76 6.61 1.72
N LEU A 18 3.39 5.83 0.70
CA LEU A 18 2.38 6.23 -0.28
C LEU A 18 1.03 6.50 0.39
N ILE A 19 0.61 5.61 1.26
CA ILE A 19 -0.65 5.74 1.99
C ILE A 19 -0.61 6.95 2.92
N GLY A 20 0.52 7.15 3.61
CA GLY A 20 0.71 8.30 4.50
C GLY A 20 0.58 9.63 3.75
N GLU A 21 1.28 9.77 2.63
CA GLU A 21 1.19 10.96 1.78
C GLU A 21 -0.20 11.15 1.20
N GLY A 22 -0.83 10.05 0.78
CA GLY A 22 -2.20 10.08 0.28
C GLY A 22 -3.20 10.52 1.34
N ASN A 23 -3.02 10.09 2.58
CA ASN A 23 -3.89 10.49 3.69
C ASN A 23 -3.74 11.98 4.01
N VAL A 24 -2.52 12.51 3.98
CA VAL A 24 -2.27 13.95 4.16
C VAL A 24 -2.93 14.74 3.03
N ALA A 25 -2.78 14.28 1.79
CA ALA A 25 -3.39 14.92 0.64
C ALA A 25 -4.92 14.91 0.72
N ALA A 26 -5.50 13.80 1.15
CA ALA A 26 -6.96 13.69 1.34
C ALA A 26 -7.46 14.67 2.40
N ALA A 27 -6.77 14.77 3.53
CA ALA A 27 -7.11 15.71 4.60
C ALA A 27 -7.01 17.16 4.12
N THR A 28 -5.97 17.48 3.36
CA THR A 28 -5.79 18.81 2.77
C THR A 28 -6.91 19.12 1.76
N ALA A 29 -7.25 18.15 0.92
CA ALA A 29 -8.33 18.30 -0.06
C ALA A 29 -9.67 18.64 0.59
N VAL A 30 -9.97 18.01 1.73
CA VAL A 30 -11.20 18.28 2.48
C VAL A 30 -11.27 19.73 2.91
N THR A 31 -10.15 20.33 3.33
CA THR A 31 -10.12 21.75 3.72
C THR A 31 -10.29 22.70 2.52
N MET A 32 -10.07 22.20 1.31
CA MET A 32 -10.16 22.98 0.07
C MET A 32 -11.46 22.77 -0.71
N LEU A 33 -12.42 22.02 -0.15
CA LEU A 33 -13.68 21.74 -0.84
C LEU A 33 -14.51 22.97 -1.16
N GLU A 34 -14.29 24.08 -0.46
CA GLU A 34 -14.95 25.36 -0.77
C GLU A 34 -14.59 25.88 -2.17
N CYS A 35 -13.47 25.43 -2.73
CA CYS A 35 -13.03 25.79 -4.08
C CYS A 35 -13.73 24.97 -5.17
N VAL A 36 -14.48 23.92 -4.78
CA VAL A 36 -15.20 23.06 -5.72
C VAL A 36 -16.65 23.52 -5.80
N GLU A 37 -17.08 23.97 -6.97
CA GLU A 37 -18.43 24.51 -7.17
C GLU A 37 -19.49 23.44 -7.35
N ASP A 38 -19.11 22.28 -7.92
CA ASP A 38 -20.03 21.19 -8.22
C ASP A 38 -19.74 19.97 -7.34
N ILE A 39 -20.76 19.51 -6.63
CA ILE A 39 -20.66 18.33 -5.76
C ILE A 39 -20.18 17.09 -6.54
N SER A 40 -20.55 16.96 -7.80
CA SER A 40 -20.13 15.84 -8.64
C SER A 40 -18.61 15.82 -8.90
N GLU A 41 -17.92 16.92 -8.70
CA GLU A 41 -16.48 17.03 -8.90
C GLU A 41 -15.66 16.77 -7.63
N VAL A 42 -16.30 16.64 -6.47
CA VAL A 42 -15.62 16.46 -5.18
C VAL A 42 -14.75 15.21 -5.17
N GLU A 43 -15.29 14.08 -5.60
CA GLU A 43 -14.55 12.81 -5.64
C GLU A 43 -13.33 12.90 -6.56
N SER A 44 -13.50 13.47 -7.74
CA SER A 44 -12.41 13.66 -8.70
C SER A 44 -11.33 14.60 -8.16
N PHE A 45 -11.74 15.66 -7.47
CA PHE A 45 -10.82 16.63 -6.87
C PHE A 45 -9.96 15.97 -5.79
N ILE A 46 -10.59 15.23 -4.87
CA ILE A 46 -9.87 14.52 -3.81
C ILE A 46 -8.94 13.47 -4.40
N GLY A 47 -9.45 12.67 -5.34
CA GLY A 47 -8.66 11.63 -6.01
C GLY A 47 -7.44 12.19 -6.72
N LYS A 48 -7.60 13.31 -7.41
CA LYS A 48 -6.48 13.97 -8.10
C LYS A 48 -5.41 14.45 -7.12
N MET A 49 -5.80 15.05 -6.01
CA MET A 49 -4.84 15.51 -5.00
C MET A 49 -4.06 14.36 -4.40
N ILE A 50 -4.72 13.23 -4.15
CA ILE A 50 -4.07 12.03 -3.65
C ILE A 50 -3.07 11.49 -4.68
N MET A 51 -3.47 11.40 -5.93
CA MET A 51 -2.62 10.91 -7.01
C MET A 51 -1.40 11.82 -7.22
N ASP A 52 -1.60 13.13 -7.23
CA ASP A 52 -0.52 14.10 -7.38
C ASP A 52 0.53 13.96 -6.26
N ALA A 53 0.07 13.77 -5.02
CA ALA A 53 0.96 13.57 -3.87
C ALA A 53 1.78 12.27 -3.99
N MET A 54 1.15 11.20 -4.43
CA MET A 54 1.82 9.91 -4.62
C MET A 54 2.81 9.96 -5.78
N GLU A 55 2.44 10.61 -6.88
CA GLU A 55 3.33 10.80 -8.03
C GLU A 55 4.57 11.61 -7.65
N GLU A 56 4.40 12.65 -6.85
CA GLU A 56 5.51 13.44 -6.35
C GLU A 56 6.46 12.61 -5.50
N LEU A 57 5.92 11.79 -4.59
CA LEU A 57 6.72 10.90 -3.75
C LEU A 57 7.51 9.89 -4.58
N VAL A 58 6.87 9.24 -5.56
CA VAL A 58 7.53 8.30 -6.47
C VAL A 58 8.64 9.00 -7.25
N SER A 59 8.40 10.22 -7.74
CA SER A 59 9.37 10.99 -8.49
C SER A 59 10.61 11.34 -7.66
N GLU A 60 10.42 11.67 -6.38
CA GLU A 60 11.53 11.98 -5.48
C GLU A 60 12.37 10.75 -5.14
N ASP A 61 11.73 9.60 -4.94
CA ASP A 61 12.40 8.36 -4.51
C ASP A 61 12.86 7.46 -5.66
N SER A 62 12.33 7.64 -6.86
CA SER A 62 12.54 6.72 -7.99
C SER A 62 14.00 6.55 -8.41
N SER A 63 14.88 7.49 -8.07
CA SER A 63 16.30 7.43 -8.42
C SER A 63 17.14 6.61 -7.44
N SER A 64 16.62 6.28 -6.27
CA SER A 64 17.42 5.70 -5.18
C SER A 64 17.12 4.25 -4.86
N ARG A 65 16.02 3.67 -5.38
CA ARG A 65 15.60 2.31 -5.03
C ARG A 65 15.18 1.52 -6.26
N GLN A 66 15.97 0.53 -6.63
CA GLN A 66 15.54 -0.51 -7.57
C GLN A 66 15.10 -1.71 -6.74
N ILE A 67 13.90 -2.20 -7.00
CA ILE A 67 13.41 -3.42 -6.37
C ILE A 67 14.02 -4.61 -7.11
N ASP A 68 14.77 -5.45 -6.40
CA ASP A 68 15.36 -6.67 -6.92
C ASP A 68 14.22 -7.65 -7.31
N GLU A 69 14.42 -8.43 -8.38
CA GLU A 69 13.48 -9.46 -8.81
C GLU A 69 13.16 -10.46 -7.70
N ASN A 70 14.14 -10.81 -6.86
CA ASN A 70 13.95 -11.70 -5.72
C ASN A 70 12.98 -11.10 -4.70
N VAL A 71 13.04 -9.79 -4.50
CA VAL A 71 12.13 -9.08 -3.60
C VAL A 71 10.72 -9.09 -4.18
N LEU A 72 10.59 -8.85 -5.50
CA LEU A 72 9.29 -8.88 -6.17
C LEU A 72 8.64 -10.26 -6.09
N GLU A 73 9.41 -11.33 -6.29
CA GLU A 73 8.89 -12.69 -6.14
C GLU A 73 8.41 -12.95 -4.73
N ARG A 74 9.18 -12.50 -3.74
CA ARG A 74 8.80 -12.63 -2.32
C ARG A 74 7.53 -11.86 -2.01
N VAL A 75 7.40 -10.63 -2.53
CA VAL A 75 6.20 -9.80 -2.36
C VAL A 75 4.98 -10.53 -2.92
N ASN A 76 5.11 -11.09 -4.13
CA ASN A 76 4.01 -11.83 -4.76
C ASN A 76 3.63 -13.09 -3.96
N GLU A 77 4.61 -13.86 -3.49
CA GLU A 77 4.36 -15.05 -2.67
C GLU A 77 3.62 -14.69 -1.38
N VAL A 78 4.05 -13.62 -0.72
CA VAL A 78 3.42 -13.15 0.53
C VAL A 78 2.00 -12.68 0.26
N ASN A 79 1.79 -11.89 -0.81
CA ASN A 79 0.45 -11.42 -1.18
C ASN A 79 -0.50 -12.57 -1.49
N ASP A 80 -0.06 -13.51 -2.31
CA ASP A 80 -0.90 -14.64 -2.73
C ASP A 80 -1.27 -15.52 -1.53
N LYS A 81 -0.30 -15.81 -0.66
CA LYS A 81 -0.56 -16.61 0.54
C LYS A 81 -1.46 -15.88 1.53
N ALA A 82 -1.22 -14.58 1.72
CA ALA A 82 -2.05 -13.78 2.62
C ALA A 82 -3.49 -13.72 2.15
N LYS A 83 -3.71 -13.56 0.86
CA LYS A 83 -5.06 -13.55 0.27
C LYS A 83 -5.73 -14.91 0.43
N GLU A 84 -5.01 -15.99 0.17
CA GLU A 84 -5.52 -17.36 0.33
C GLU A 84 -5.97 -17.60 1.78
N LEU A 85 -5.14 -17.24 2.75
CA LEU A 85 -5.45 -17.40 4.15
C LEU A 85 -6.59 -16.47 4.60
N TYR A 86 -6.61 -15.25 4.10
CA TYR A 86 -7.69 -14.29 4.36
C TYR A 86 -9.04 -14.86 3.90
N ASP A 87 -9.09 -15.39 2.69
CA ASP A 87 -10.31 -15.97 2.13
C ASP A 87 -10.76 -17.22 2.90
N SER A 88 -9.81 -18.03 3.37
CA SER A 88 -10.11 -19.24 4.16
C SER A 88 -10.57 -18.93 5.58
N LEU A 89 -9.91 -17.96 6.23
CA LEU A 89 -10.15 -17.63 7.64
C LEU A 89 -11.20 -16.55 7.84
N LEU A 90 -11.56 -15.84 6.76
CA LEU A 90 -12.54 -14.74 6.77
C LEU A 90 -12.14 -13.60 7.76
N ARG A 91 -10.85 -13.41 7.95
CA ARG A 91 -10.28 -12.34 8.76
C ARG A 91 -8.88 -11.99 8.25
N LYS A 92 -8.37 -10.82 8.63
CA LYS A 92 -6.98 -10.50 8.35
C LYS A 92 -6.07 -11.50 9.07
N VAL A 93 -5.00 -11.89 8.41
CA VAL A 93 -4.02 -12.82 8.96
C VAL A 93 -2.89 -12.07 9.66
N ILE A 94 -2.22 -12.72 10.58
CA ILE A 94 -1.05 -12.13 11.24
C ILE A 94 0.22 -12.56 10.50
N VAL A 95 1.29 -11.81 10.70
CA VAL A 95 2.58 -12.05 10.03
C VAL A 95 3.08 -13.47 10.27
N LYS A 96 2.95 -13.97 11.49
CA LYS A 96 3.37 -15.32 11.85
C LYS A 96 2.68 -16.41 11.01
N GLU A 97 1.38 -16.26 10.77
CA GLU A 97 0.62 -17.23 9.98
C GLU A 97 1.15 -17.33 8.55
N VAL A 98 1.46 -16.18 7.93
CA VAL A 98 2.03 -16.18 6.59
C VAL A 98 3.44 -16.77 6.58
N ALA A 99 4.26 -16.41 7.56
CA ALA A 99 5.62 -16.91 7.69
C ALA A 99 5.64 -18.43 7.84
N ASP A 100 4.79 -18.98 8.70
CA ASP A 100 4.69 -20.43 8.93
C ASP A 100 4.27 -21.17 7.66
N GLU A 101 3.31 -20.64 6.91
CA GLU A 101 2.81 -21.27 5.70
C GLU A 101 3.84 -21.27 4.56
N LEU A 102 4.65 -20.21 4.46
CA LEU A 102 5.68 -20.11 3.42
C LEU A 102 7.03 -20.67 3.84
N GLY A 103 7.21 -21.01 5.11
CA GLY A 103 8.49 -21.50 5.62
C GLY A 103 9.57 -20.42 5.63
N ILE A 104 9.20 -19.17 5.86
CA ILE A 104 10.11 -18.03 5.91
C ILE A 104 10.01 -17.36 7.28
N THR A 105 10.89 -16.40 7.54
CA THR A 105 10.91 -15.66 8.79
C THR A 105 9.83 -14.57 8.81
N GLU A 106 9.41 -14.18 10.00
CA GLU A 106 8.49 -13.05 10.16
C GLU A 106 9.09 -11.75 9.62
N GLY A 107 10.40 -11.57 9.79
CA GLY A 107 11.12 -10.41 9.24
C GLY A 107 11.04 -10.33 7.73
N GLU A 108 11.13 -11.46 7.04
CA GLU A 108 10.97 -11.51 5.58
C GLU A 108 9.56 -11.13 5.14
N VAL A 109 8.54 -11.58 5.89
CA VAL A 109 7.15 -11.20 5.62
C VAL A 109 6.96 -9.70 5.84
N ARG A 110 7.46 -9.16 6.94
CA ARG A 110 7.34 -7.73 7.26
C ARG A 110 8.01 -6.86 6.21
N GLU A 111 9.17 -7.27 5.71
CA GLU A 111 9.87 -6.57 4.66
C GLU A 111 9.08 -6.57 3.35
N ALA A 112 8.52 -7.73 2.98
CA ALA A 112 7.71 -7.84 1.76
C ALA A 112 6.47 -6.95 1.81
N VAL A 113 5.81 -6.87 2.97
CA VAL A 113 4.61 -6.04 3.18
C VAL A 113 4.90 -4.56 2.91
N LYS A 114 6.10 -4.08 3.20
CA LYS A 114 6.47 -2.68 2.95
C LYS A 114 6.38 -2.27 1.49
N PHE A 115 6.54 -3.22 0.57
CA PHE A 115 6.52 -2.96 -0.86
C PHE A 115 5.17 -3.19 -1.53
N SER A 116 4.15 -3.58 -0.78
CA SER A 116 2.85 -3.89 -1.37
C SER A 116 1.68 -3.36 -0.56
N ALA A 117 0.85 -2.54 -1.21
CA ALA A 117 -0.40 -2.07 -0.62
C ALA A 117 -1.41 -3.22 -0.47
N ASP A 118 -1.36 -4.23 -1.33
CA ASP A 118 -2.25 -5.39 -1.27
C ASP A 118 -2.05 -6.20 0.00
N SER A 119 -0.80 -6.36 0.44
CA SER A 119 -0.50 -7.06 1.68
C SER A 119 -1.17 -6.41 2.89
N ILE A 120 -1.25 -5.09 2.91
CA ILE A 120 -1.86 -4.35 4.02
C ILE A 120 -3.36 -4.67 4.13
N ALA A 121 -4.02 -4.94 3.01
CA ALA A 121 -5.44 -5.31 3.00
C ALA A 121 -5.70 -6.66 3.66
N TYR A 122 -4.76 -7.59 3.60
CA TYR A 122 -4.95 -8.97 4.06
C TYR A 122 -4.20 -9.28 5.35
N ILE A 123 -3.15 -8.54 5.68
CA ILE A 123 -2.28 -8.81 6.81
C ILE A 123 -2.41 -7.72 7.88
N ASN A 124 -2.61 -8.13 9.13
CA ASN A 124 -2.51 -7.24 10.28
C ASN A 124 -1.05 -7.24 10.76
N VAL A 125 -0.30 -6.22 10.39
CA VAL A 125 1.13 -6.12 10.69
C VAL A 125 1.43 -5.70 12.13
N LEU A 126 0.42 -5.23 12.85
CA LEU A 126 0.56 -4.76 14.24
C LEU A 126 0.45 -5.89 15.27
N GLU A 127 -0.04 -7.04 14.86
CA GLU A 127 -0.15 -8.23 15.73
C GLU A 127 0.95 -9.24 15.40
N ASP A 128 1.48 -9.86 16.44
CA ASP A 128 2.48 -10.92 16.34
C ASP A 128 1.84 -12.31 16.42
#